data_a3899addf4f67abe8063dc5383d6ac83
#
_entry.id   a3899addf4f67abe8063dc5383d6ac83
#
_cell.length_a   1.000
_cell.length_b   1.000
_cell.length_c   1.000
_cell.angle_alpha   90.00
_cell.angle_beta   90.00
_cell.angle_gamma   90.00
#
_symmetry.space_group_name_H-M   'P 1'
#
loop_
_entity.id
_entity.type
_entity.pdbx_description
1 polymer ?
#
loop_
_entity_poly.entity_id
_entity_poly.type
_entity_poly.pdbx_seq_one_letter_code
_entity_poly.pdbx_strand_id
1 'polypeptide(L)'
;MRLFVFGSDRAHAQATRVLALLVSGASVAACGEPTAPSDGGLDAGASDDALVLDASPDTRADAGCTGRPGELVGERSIDTGELPLLAWPGLAGEVALVDHHVPCAPAGELIVLRELALWSGPARWHAAHTAELAAMDGVVVIDLWSADEDAMPMRTERLEAVRARYDAEPAAIASDPDEQLGVLGIGGTLLPIVLVIDARTLSVERTMLDPRAGDVEHAVRSVQAELRGEEQPLLPEPVLVDGRFTPDRWALVEEMAAPFAPPPSPSNAVADDPRAIGLGERLFSDAMLSPAGVACARCHDPSRAFTDGLPFGRGVAEVTRNTPTVIGASGLRWQFWDGRADTLWAQALGPIENPREMGSSRLFVAHRVASTYAAEYEALFGALPPLEDAGRFPSEGLPGAPAYDAMTEADREAVTRVFVNVGKAIEAYERTIVPARGRLEAYVGGDLEALSTEERDGLRGFLTAGCPQCHWGPLLSNGAFHAIDMPGVGEGAAGDQGRVAAFEVLTASPFRAQGPFSDDVRVPDPLEGVLAFAEPTRGAFRTPTLRDLPDTAPYGHAGTFGTLREVVEHYARIRRPHPIDPRVVGELDPHVVGFEDFRIAAIVRFLEAL
;
A
#
# COMPACT_ATOMS: atom_id res chain seq x y z
N MET A 1 -23.05 -33.71 -18.99
CA MET A 1 -22.56 -34.08 -20.32
C MET A 1 -23.02 -33.03 -21.30
N ARG A 2 -22.19 -32.12 -21.63
CA ARG A 2 -21.96 -31.25 -22.76
C ARG A 2 -21.17 -30.03 -22.30
N LEU A 3 -19.91 -30.03 -22.62
CA LEU A 3 -18.96 -28.91 -22.56
C LEU A 3 -19.48 -27.78 -23.45
N PHE A 4 -19.37 -26.54 -22.95
CA PHE A 4 -19.21 -25.36 -23.80
C PHE A 4 -17.85 -24.73 -23.51
N VAL A 5 -16.97 -24.87 -24.48
CA VAL A 5 -15.70 -24.16 -24.59
C VAL A 5 -16.01 -22.85 -25.30
N PHE A 6 -15.72 -21.72 -24.68
CA PHE A 6 -15.56 -20.45 -25.39
C PHE A 6 -14.11 -20.02 -25.28
N GLY A 7 -13.46 -19.99 -26.43
CA GLY A 7 -12.10 -19.55 -26.58
C GLY A 7 -11.98 -18.02 -26.45
N SER A 8 -10.91 -17.58 -25.82
CA SER A 8 -10.40 -16.22 -25.88
C SER A 8 -8.97 -16.23 -26.43
N ASP A 9 -8.86 -16.39 -27.78
CA ASP A 9 -7.60 -16.25 -28.51
C ASP A 9 -7.53 -14.85 -29.16
N ARG A 10 -7.44 -13.80 -28.40
CA ARG A 10 -7.13 -12.46 -28.94
C ARG A 10 -6.17 -11.62 -28.11
N ALA A 11 -5.93 -11.95 -26.86
CA ALA A 11 -5.05 -11.15 -26.00
C ALA A 11 -3.56 -11.54 -26.07
N HIS A 12 -3.24 -12.77 -26.50
CA HIS A 12 -1.85 -13.25 -26.55
C HIS A 12 -1.07 -12.90 -27.84
N ALA A 13 -1.72 -12.32 -28.83
CA ALA A 13 -1.08 -12.05 -30.13
C ALA A 13 -0.40 -10.67 -30.22
N GLN A 14 -0.65 -9.75 -29.29
CA GLN A 14 -0.01 -8.43 -29.31
C GLN A 14 1.26 -8.35 -28.44
N ALA A 15 1.32 -9.06 -27.32
CA ALA A 15 2.51 -9.06 -26.45
C ALA A 15 3.76 -9.71 -27.08
N THR A 16 3.58 -10.64 -28.03
CA THR A 16 4.70 -11.37 -28.65
C THR A 16 5.39 -10.63 -29.80
N ARG A 17 4.84 -9.50 -30.25
CA ARG A 17 5.45 -8.73 -31.36
C ARG A 17 6.41 -7.62 -30.92
N VAL A 18 6.38 -7.20 -29.67
CA VAL A 18 7.26 -6.14 -29.15
C VAL A 18 8.62 -6.70 -28.68
N LEU A 19 8.70 -7.99 -28.34
CA LEU A 19 9.94 -8.60 -27.82
C LEU A 19 10.92 -9.08 -28.93
N ALA A 20 10.58 -8.99 -30.22
CA ALA A 20 11.39 -9.51 -31.33
C ALA A 20 12.27 -8.47 -32.03
N LEU A 21 12.26 -7.21 -31.63
CA LEU A 21 12.99 -6.11 -32.28
C LEU A 21 14.21 -5.56 -31.52
N LEU A 22 14.57 -6.12 -30.37
CA LEU A 22 15.69 -5.64 -29.54
C LEU A 22 16.92 -6.56 -29.50
N VAL A 23 17.05 -7.55 -30.40
CA VAL A 23 18.27 -8.38 -30.48
C VAL A 23 18.81 -8.39 -31.91
N SER A 24 19.45 -7.29 -32.31
CA SER A 24 20.49 -7.38 -33.37
C SER A 24 21.32 -6.09 -33.39
N GLY A 25 22.55 -6.18 -32.89
CA GLY A 25 23.61 -5.29 -33.33
C GLY A 25 24.36 -4.54 -32.24
N ALA A 26 25.33 -5.15 -31.61
CA ALA A 26 26.53 -4.44 -31.17
C ALA A 26 27.75 -5.38 -31.22
N SER A 27 28.62 -5.13 -32.17
CA SER A 27 29.94 -5.73 -32.27
C SER A 27 30.93 -5.07 -31.29
N VAL A 28 31.75 -5.94 -30.74
CA VAL A 28 32.87 -5.69 -29.83
C VAL A 28 33.96 -4.85 -30.48
N ALA A 29 34.50 -3.86 -29.79
CA ALA A 29 35.88 -3.41 -29.94
C ALA A 29 36.50 -3.14 -28.58
N ALA A 30 37.52 -3.90 -28.26
CA ALA A 30 38.37 -3.74 -27.07
C ALA A 30 39.39 -2.62 -27.30
N CYS A 31 39.78 -1.92 -26.21
CA CYS A 31 41.15 -1.63 -25.82
C CYS A 31 41.29 -0.49 -24.79
N GLY A 32 42.07 -0.72 -23.77
CA GLY A 32 42.92 0.28 -23.15
C GLY A 32 42.58 0.77 -21.74
N GLU A 33 43.20 0.17 -20.73
CA GLU A 33 43.41 0.82 -19.43
C GLU A 33 44.29 2.07 -19.58
N PRO A 34 44.09 3.08 -18.74
CA PRO A 34 45.22 3.65 -18.04
C PRO A 34 44.98 3.97 -16.55
N THR A 35 45.93 3.56 -15.77
CA THR A 35 46.52 4.05 -14.49
C THR A 35 45.89 5.28 -13.82
N ALA A 36 45.64 5.12 -12.54
CA ALA A 36 45.23 6.14 -11.58
C ALA A 36 46.31 7.25 -11.37
N PRO A 37 45.89 8.42 -10.95
CA PRO A 37 46.63 9.20 -9.98
C PRO A 37 45.82 9.56 -8.72
N SER A 38 46.57 9.73 -7.65
CA SER A 38 46.27 9.95 -6.26
C SER A 38 45.68 11.32 -5.91
N ASP A 39 44.92 11.31 -4.82
CA ASP A 39 44.70 12.36 -3.83
C ASP A 39 44.20 13.76 -4.25
N GLY A 40 42.99 14.03 -3.86
CA GLY A 40 42.41 15.37 -3.76
C GLY A 40 41.12 15.34 -2.99
N GLY A 41 41.07 16.00 -1.82
CA GLY A 41 40.00 15.99 -0.85
C GLY A 41 38.61 16.23 -1.44
N LEU A 42 37.69 15.46 -0.99
CA LEU A 42 36.27 15.53 -1.37
C LEU A 42 35.48 16.24 -0.27
N ASP A 43 35.10 17.47 -0.54
CA ASP A 43 33.92 18.07 0.04
C ASP A 43 32.69 17.36 -0.61
N ALA A 44 32.06 16.49 0.14
CA ALA A 44 30.86 15.79 -0.30
C ALA A 44 29.62 16.62 0.01
N GLY A 45 29.32 17.59 -0.84
CA GLY A 45 27.98 18.12 -0.99
C GLY A 45 27.19 17.19 -1.93
N ALA A 46 26.60 16.13 -1.39
CA ALA A 46 25.64 15.33 -2.16
C ALA A 46 24.32 16.11 -2.22
N SER A 47 23.99 16.64 -3.36
CA SER A 47 22.65 17.14 -3.66
C SER A 47 21.73 15.93 -3.76
N ASP A 48 20.69 15.90 -2.91
CA ASP A 48 19.55 14.98 -3.00
C ASP A 48 18.64 15.44 -4.18
N ASP A 49 19.17 15.44 -5.40
CA ASP A 49 18.42 15.85 -6.58
C ASP A 49 17.52 14.72 -7.05
N ALA A 50 16.24 15.03 -7.22
CA ALA A 50 15.34 14.21 -8.01
C ALA A 50 16.02 13.93 -9.37
N LEU A 51 15.96 12.70 -9.84
CA LEU A 51 16.50 12.34 -11.16
C LEU A 51 15.70 13.10 -12.23
N VAL A 52 16.24 14.23 -12.67
CA VAL A 52 15.76 14.96 -13.83
C VAL A 52 16.48 14.37 -15.05
N LEU A 53 15.73 13.71 -15.91
CA LEU A 53 16.25 13.28 -17.20
C LEU A 53 16.05 14.43 -18.20
N ASP A 54 17.14 15.14 -18.50
CA ASP A 54 17.10 16.18 -19.53
C ASP A 54 16.96 15.56 -20.92
N ALA A 55 15.92 15.97 -21.65
CA ALA A 55 15.84 15.74 -23.08
C ALA A 55 16.81 16.67 -23.79
N SER A 56 17.69 16.17 -24.63
CA SER A 56 18.67 16.95 -25.38
C SER A 56 17.98 17.99 -26.28
N PRO A 57 18.45 19.23 -26.30
CA PRO A 57 17.89 20.26 -27.17
C PRO A 57 18.35 20.00 -28.62
N ASP A 58 17.46 19.64 -29.52
CA ASP A 58 17.78 19.68 -30.93
C ASP A 58 16.66 20.33 -31.78
N THR A 59 17.06 21.39 -32.46
CA THR A 59 16.49 22.06 -33.63
C THR A 59 14.95 22.11 -33.71
N ARG A 60 14.33 22.96 -32.92
CA ARG A 60 12.93 23.33 -33.09
C ARG A 60 12.79 24.37 -34.18
N ALA A 61 12.42 23.94 -35.40
CA ALA A 61 11.90 24.82 -36.42
C ALA A 61 10.53 25.35 -35.92
N ASP A 62 10.34 26.65 -36.03
CA ASP A 62 9.04 27.30 -35.88
C ASP A 62 8.03 26.57 -36.81
N ALA A 63 7.28 25.61 -36.25
CA ALA A 63 6.23 24.92 -36.95
C ALA A 63 5.15 25.98 -37.22
N GLY A 64 5.10 26.49 -38.41
CA GLY A 64 4.13 27.53 -38.79
C GLY A 64 2.75 27.12 -38.31
N CYS A 65 2.09 28.06 -37.65
CA CYS A 65 0.79 27.95 -37.01
C CYS A 65 -0.32 27.63 -38.03
N THR A 66 -0.40 26.40 -38.50
CA THR A 66 -1.33 25.94 -39.54
C THR A 66 -2.30 24.87 -39.09
N GLY A 67 -2.12 24.30 -37.85
CA GLY A 67 -2.98 23.26 -37.30
C GLY A 67 -4.17 23.82 -36.50
N ARG A 68 -5.25 23.02 -36.40
CA ARG A 68 -6.34 23.26 -35.46
C ARG A 68 -5.99 22.63 -34.12
N PRO A 69 -6.50 23.14 -32.97
CA PRO A 69 -6.38 22.43 -31.70
C PRO A 69 -6.80 20.98 -31.86
N GLY A 70 -6.02 20.04 -31.28
CA GLY A 70 -6.27 18.60 -31.38
C GLY A 70 -5.89 17.94 -32.71
N GLU A 71 -5.38 18.67 -33.72
CA GLU A 71 -4.98 18.10 -35.02
C GLU A 71 -3.46 17.85 -35.05
N LEU A 72 -3.08 16.62 -34.75
CA LEU A 72 -1.69 16.13 -34.84
C LEU A 72 -1.50 15.24 -36.05
N VAL A 73 -0.48 15.54 -36.84
CA VAL A 73 -0.17 14.80 -38.07
C VAL A 73 1.16 14.06 -37.88
N GLY A 74 1.14 12.72 -38.02
CA GLY A 74 2.33 11.88 -38.03
C GLY A 74 2.38 10.81 -36.93
N GLU A 75 3.30 9.85 -37.07
CA GLU A 75 3.61 8.88 -36.01
C GLU A 75 4.45 9.56 -34.92
N ARG A 76 4.01 9.43 -33.65
CA ARG A 76 4.72 9.92 -32.48
C ARG A 76 5.45 8.78 -31.79
N SER A 77 6.63 9.06 -31.30
CA SER A 77 7.49 8.08 -30.65
C SER A 77 8.13 8.69 -29.41
N ILE A 78 8.19 7.91 -28.34
CA ILE A 78 8.91 8.26 -27.11
C ILE A 78 10.40 8.51 -27.39
N ASP A 79 10.97 7.81 -28.37
CA ASP A 79 12.38 7.97 -28.77
C ASP A 79 12.67 9.39 -29.33
N THR A 80 11.63 10.09 -29.80
CA THR A 80 11.74 11.47 -30.28
C THR A 80 11.36 12.51 -29.20
N GLY A 81 10.99 12.06 -27.98
CA GLY A 81 10.48 12.92 -26.91
C GLY A 81 9.03 13.34 -27.09
N GLU A 82 8.33 12.82 -28.08
CA GLU A 82 6.91 13.11 -28.35
C GLU A 82 6.03 12.00 -27.78
N LEU A 83 5.01 12.35 -27.01
CA LEU A 83 4.07 11.39 -26.46
C LEU A 83 3.16 10.83 -27.56
N PRO A 84 2.83 9.51 -27.51
CA PRO A 84 1.74 8.95 -28.28
C PRO A 84 0.41 9.67 -27.95
N LEU A 85 -0.56 9.53 -28.85
CA LEU A 85 -1.91 10.06 -28.62
C LEU A 85 -2.60 9.18 -27.58
N LEU A 86 -2.41 9.50 -26.31
CA LEU A 86 -2.97 8.75 -25.18
C LEU A 86 -4.32 9.35 -24.78
N ALA A 87 -5.21 8.46 -24.33
CA ALA A 87 -6.50 8.84 -23.81
C ALA A 87 -6.88 7.93 -22.62
N TRP A 88 -7.55 8.49 -21.64
CA TRP A 88 -7.92 7.86 -20.39
C TRP A 88 -9.40 8.08 -20.05
N PRO A 89 -10.08 7.15 -19.39
CA PRO A 89 -11.44 7.33 -18.91
C PRO A 89 -11.46 8.37 -17.78
N GLY A 90 -12.16 9.49 -18.00
CA GLY A 90 -12.29 10.59 -17.06
C GLY A 90 -13.71 10.80 -16.53
N LEU A 91 -13.89 11.74 -15.58
CA LEU A 91 -15.17 12.04 -14.95
C LEU A 91 -16.24 12.53 -15.92
N ALA A 92 -15.85 13.34 -16.89
CA ALA A 92 -16.77 13.95 -17.87
C ALA A 92 -16.75 13.26 -19.24
N GLY A 93 -16.07 12.14 -19.37
CA GLY A 93 -15.81 11.41 -20.61
C GLY A 93 -14.34 11.07 -20.76
N GLU A 94 -13.93 10.64 -21.94
CA GLU A 94 -12.53 10.36 -22.22
C GLU A 94 -11.69 11.65 -22.13
N VAL A 95 -10.53 11.56 -21.48
CA VAL A 95 -9.52 12.61 -21.40
C VAL A 95 -8.40 12.22 -22.36
N ALA A 96 -8.30 12.90 -23.48
CA ALA A 96 -7.26 12.67 -24.46
C ALA A 96 -6.21 13.78 -24.42
N LEU A 97 -4.93 13.41 -24.41
CA LEU A 97 -3.84 14.39 -24.39
C LEU A 97 -3.92 15.36 -25.58
N VAL A 98 -4.37 14.86 -26.74
CA VAL A 98 -4.57 15.65 -27.96
C VAL A 98 -5.60 16.78 -27.80
N ASP A 99 -6.56 16.66 -26.89
CA ASP A 99 -7.57 17.69 -26.65
C ASP A 99 -6.98 18.95 -26.02
N HIS A 100 -5.80 18.82 -25.42
CA HIS A 100 -5.03 19.91 -24.82
C HIS A 100 -3.90 20.42 -25.74
N HIS A 101 -3.82 19.91 -26.98
CA HIS A 101 -2.89 20.38 -27.99
C HIS A 101 -3.33 21.74 -28.56
N VAL A 102 -2.49 22.75 -28.41
CA VAL A 102 -2.76 24.11 -28.88
C VAL A 102 -1.63 24.61 -29.77
N PRO A 103 -1.59 24.20 -31.06
CA PRO A 103 -0.44 24.42 -31.94
C PRO A 103 -0.10 25.89 -32.15
N CYS A 104 -1.07 26.79 -31.94
CA CYS A 104 -0.93 28.24 -32.10
C CYS A 104 -0.85 28.98 -30.78
N ALA A 105 -0.66 28.31 -29.65
CA ALA A 105 -0.51 28.95 -28.36
C ALA A 105 0.74 29.82 -28.28
N PRO A 106 0.76 30.86 -27.43
CA PRO A 106 2.00 31.53 -27.06
C PRO A 106 3.06 30.56 -26.57
N ALA A 107 4.33 30.86 -26.81
CA ALA A 107 5.43 30.05 -26.27
C ALA A 107 5.35 30.02 -24.74
N GLY A 108 5.50 28.81 -24.15
CA GLY A 108 5.43 28.61 -22.71
C GLY A 108 4.04 28.26 -22.18
N GLU A 109 3.06 27.93 -23.05
CA GLU A 109 1.87 27.22 -22.61
C GLU A 109 2.21 25.74 -22.46
N LEU A 110 1.93 25.18 -21.27
CA LEU A 110 2.38 23.86 -20.84
C LEU A 110 1.22 23.01 -20.32
N ILE A 111 1.37 21.71 -20.49
CA ILE A 111 0.55 20.70 -19.81
C ILE A 111 1.42 20.08 -18.73
N VAL A 112 0.93 20.06 -17.49
CA VAL A 112 1.52 19.29 -16.38
C VAL A 112 0.68 18.05 -16.19
N LEU A 113 1.19 16.91 -16.66
CA LEU A 113 0.56 15.61 -16.54
C LEU A 113 1.16 14.91 -15.33
N ARG A 114 0.32 14.46 -14.38
CA ARG A 114 0.77 13.79 -13.16
C ARG A 114 0.11 12.44 -13.03
N GLU A 115 0.93 11.40 -12.79
CA GLU A 115 0.44 10.09 -12.38
C GLU A 115 0.49 9.98 -10.85
N LEU A 116 -0.64 9.66 -10.25
CA LEU A 116 -0.89 9.67 -8.82
C LEU A 116 -1.52 8.34 -8.37
N ALA A 117 -1.29 7.94 -7.11
CA ALA A 117 -1.98 6.82 -6.50
C ALA A 117 -2.38 7.14 -5.05
N LEU A 118 -3.56 6.67 -4.63
CA LEU A 118 -4.07 6.94 -3.28
C LEU A 118 -3.29 6.21 -2.17
N TRP A 119 -2.62 5.11 -2.49
CA TRP A 119 -1.79 4.39 -1.55
C TRP A 119 -0.43 5.06 -1.27
N SER A 120 0.04 5.95 -2.16
CA SER A 120 1.34 6.63 -2.04
C SER A 120 1.23 7.91 -1.20
N GLY A 121 2.02 8.01 -0.13
CA GLY A 121 2.09 9.21 0.69
C GLY A 121 2.54 10.45 -0.09
N PRO A 122 3.67 10.42 -0.83
CA PRO A 122 4.10 11.54 -1.67
C PRO A 122 3.07 11.96 -2.73
N ALA A 123 2.43 11.00 -3.43
CA ALA A 123 1.41 11.32 -4.44
C ALA A 123 0.21 12.06 -3.83
N ARG A 124 -0.22 11.69 -2.63
CA ARG A 124 -1.29 12.36 -1.89
C ARG A 124 -0.95 13.79 -1.51
N TRP A 125 0.30 14.04 -1.10
CA TRP A 125 0.77 15.39 -0.82
C TRP A 125 0.67 16.26 -2.07
N HIS A 126 1.15 15.78 -3.22
CA HIS A 126 1.06 16.48 -4.50
C HIS A 126 -0.39 16.71 -4.96
N ALA A 127 -1.29 15.76 -4.71
CA ALA A 127 -2.71 15.93 -5.00
C ALA A 127 -3.34 17.08 -4.19
N ALA A 128 -2.96 17.22 -2.92
CA ALA A 128 -3.45 18.30 -2.06
C ALA A 128 -2.94 19.70 -2.48
N HIS A 129 -1.91 19.79 -3.35
CA HIS A 129 -1.30 21.03 -3.83
C HIS A 129 -1.56 21.29 -5.33
N THR A 130 -2.62 20.67 -5.91
CA THR A 130 -2.99 20.85 -7.32
C THR A 130 -3.34 22.31 -7.64
N ALA A 131 -4.03 23.01 -6.74
CA ALA A 131 -4.50 24.37 -6.95
C ALA A 131 -3.35 25.36 -7.18
N GLU A 132 -2.19 25.16 -6.57
CA GLU A 132 -1.01 26.00 -6.73
C GLU A 132 -0.45 25.93 -8.16
N LEU A 133 -0.37 24.72 -8.72
CA LEU A 133 0.05 24.50 -10.10
C LEU A 133 -0.99 25.02 -11.10
N ALA A 134 -2.28 24.75 -10.85
CA ALA A 134 -3.37 25.16 -11.73
C ALA A 134 -3.54 26.69 -11.76
N ALA A 135 -3.06 27.41 -10.75
CA ALA A 135 -3.05 28.87 -10.71
C ALA A 135 -1.91 29.52 -11.51
N MET A 136 -0.95 28.74 -12.02
CA MET A 136 0.15 29.26 -12.82
C MET A 136 -0.33 29.66 -14.22
N ASP A 137 0.13 30.81 -14.72
CA ASP A 137 -0.26 31.33 -16.04
C ASP A 137 0.24 30.41 -17.17
N GLY A 138 -0.65 30.05 -18.09
CA GLY A 138 -0.35 29.19 -19.22
C GLY A 138 -0.12 27.71 -18.85
N VAL A 139 -0.63 27.25 -17.71
CA VAL A 139 -0.49 25.85 -17.25
C VAL A 139 -1.83 25.15 -17.21
N VAL A 140 -1.89 23.97 -17.83
CA VAL A 140 -3.01 23.04 -17.76
C VAL A 140 -2.57 21.83 -16.95
N VAL A 141 -3.24 21.52 -15.85
CA VAL A 141 -2.92 20.34 -15.00
C VAL A 141 -3.87 19.20 -15.34
N ILE A 142 -3.30 18.01 -15.58
CA ILE A 142 -4.04 16.75 -15.80
C ILE A 142 -3.57 15.75 -14.76
N ASP A 143 -4.50 15.23 -13.97
CA ASP A 143 -4.25 14.23 -12.95
C ASP A 143 -4.74 12.86 -13.39
N LEU A 144 -3.81 11.93 -13.51
CA LEU A 144 -4.07 10.52 -13.78
C LEU A 144 -3.94 9.73 -12.48
N TRP A 145 -4.97 8.99 -12.13
CA TRP A 145 -4.97 8.14 -10.95
C TRP A 145 -4.84 6.68 -11.34
N SER A 146 -3.70 6.07 -11.05
CA SER A 146 -3.42 4.68 -11.41
C SER A 146 -4.02 3.68 -10.42
N ALA A 147 -3.98 3.97 -9.13
CA ALA A 147 -4.43 3.02 -8.10
C ALA A 147 -5.13 3.68 -6.91
N ASP A 148 -5.97 2.88 -6.25
CA ASP A 148 -6.70 3.26 -5.04
C ASP A 148 -5.89 3.00 -3.74
N GLU A 149 -6.53 3.12 -2.57
CA GLU A 149 -5.90 2.95 -1.26
C GLU A 149 -5.40 1.52 -1.00
N ASP A 150 -5.95 0.54 -1.68
CA ASP A 150 -5.57 -0.88 -1.56
C ASP A 150 -4.55 -1.30 -2.62
N ALA A 151 -3.95 -0.33 -3.34
CA ALA A 151 -3.09 -0.53 -4.51
C ALA A 151 -3.77 -1.32 -5.64
N MET A 152 -5.10 -1.18 -5.75
CA MET A 152 -5.88 -1.75 -6.85
C MET A 152 -6.06 -0.71 -7.95
N PRO A 153 -6.14 -1.12 -9.22
CA PRO A 153 -6.33 -0.20 -10.32
C PRO A 153 -7.50 0.76 -10.11
N MET A 154 -7.26 2.05 -10.35
CA MET A 154 -8.25 3.10 -10.12
C MET A 154 -9.45 2.93 -11.06
N ARG A 155 -10.65 2.97 -10.49
CA ARG A 155 -11.90 2.95 -11.26
C ARG A 155 -12.43 4.37 -11.45
N THR A 156 -12.95 4.64 -12.65
CA THR A 156 -13.49 5.96 -13.02
C THR A 156 -14.59 6.44 -12.07
N GLU A 157 -15.43 5.53 -11.56
CA GLU A 157 -16.52 5.85 -10.62
C GLU A 157 -16.02 6.42 -9.29
N ARG A 158 -14.75 6.20 -8.95
CA ARG A 158 -14.13 6.72 -7.72
C ARG A 158 -13.54 8.10 -7.87
N LEU A 159 -13.32 8.58 -9.09
CA LEU A 159 -12.64 9.86 -9.34
C LEU A 159 -13.36 11.07 -8.72
N GLU A 160 -14.71 11.05 -8.66
CA GLU A 160 -15.45 12.13 -8.00
C GLU A 160 -15.17 12.23 -6.51
N ALA A 161 -15.06 11.07 -5.83
CA ALA A 161 -14.70 11.03 -4.42
C ALA A 161 -13.24 11.47 -4.19
N VAL A 162 -12.34 11.14 -5.10
CA VAL A 162 -10.94 11.58 -5.08
C VAL A 162 -10.87 13.09 -5.24
N ARG A 163 -11.54 13.66 -6.25
CA ARG A 163 -11.61 15.10 -6.48
C ARG A 163 -12.11 15.83 -5.24
N ALA A 164 -13.23 15.37 -4.68
CA ALA A 164 -13.81 15.99 -3.48
C ALA A 164 -12.89 15.88 -2.25
N ARG A 165 -12.13 14.79 -2.12
CA ARG A 165 -11.23 14.57 -0.98
C ARG A 165 -10.08 15.56 -0.91
N TYR A 166 -9.53 15.91 -2.07
CA TYR A 166 -8.35 16.79 -2.14
C TYR A 166 -8.69 18.25 -2.49
N ASP A 167 -9.99 18.58 -2.62
CA ASP A 167 -10.43 19.90 -3.12
C ASP A 167 -9.67 20.29 -4.40
N ALA A 168 -9.37 19.27 -5.21
CA ALA A 168 -8.52 19.38 -6.37
C ALA A 168 -9.37 19.80 -7.58
N GLU A 169 -8.96 20.86 -8.25
CA GLU A 169 -9.57 21.35 -9.49
C GLU A 169 -8.52 21.32 -10.63
N PRO A 170 -7.98 20.15 -11.03
CA PRO A 170 -7.19 20.07 -12.24
C PRO A 170 -8.09 20.36 -13.45
N ALA A 171 -7.51 20.75 -14.57
CA ALA A 171 -8.25 20.95 -15.81
C ALA A 171 -8.93 19.65 -16.28
N ALA A 172 -8.29 18.50 -16.01
CA ALA A 172 -8.86 17.19 -16.22
C ALA A 172 -8.41 16.21 -15.15
N ILE A 173 -9.28 15.23 -14.82
CA ILE A 173 -8.99 14.12 -13.93
C ILE A 173 -9.45 12.81 -14.59
N ALA A 174 -8.58 11.81 -14.63
CA ALA A 174 -8.84 10.54 -15.27
C ALA A 174 -8.28 9.36 -14.46
N SER A 175 -8.75 8.15 -14.74
CA SER A 175 -8.17 6.91 -14.24
C SER A 175 -7.17 6.35 -15.26
N ASP A 176 -6.03 5.88 -14.77
CA ASP A 176 -5.02 5.16 -15.56
C ASP A 176 -4.77 3.76 -14.96
N PRO A 177 -5.75 2.86 -15.05
CA PRO A 177 -5.68 1.55 -14.40
C PRO A 177 -4.59 0.63 -14.98
N ASP A 178 -4.10 0.94 -16.16
CA ASP A 178 -3.07 0.17 -16.86
C ASP A 178 -1.66 0.79 -16.70
N GLU A 179 -1.54 1.87 -15.89
CA GLU A 179 -0.28 2.59 -15.66
C GLU A 179 0.47 2.90 -16.96
N GLN A 180 -0.24 3.50 -17.92
CA GLN A 180 0.26 3.67 -19.28
C GLN A 180 1.55 4.48 -19.34
N LEU A 181 1.74 5.46 -18.44
CA LEU A 181 2.98 6.22 -18.39
C LEU A 181 4.18 5.35 -17.97
N GLY A 182 3.99 4.46 -17.00
CA GLY A 182 5.02 3.51 -16.57
C GLY A 182 5.36 2.48 -17.65
N VAL A 183 4.35 1.93 -18.34
CA VAL A 183 4.52 0.97 -19.44
C VAL A 183 5.27 1.57 -20.61
N LEU A 184 5.11 2.88 -20.85
CA LEU A 184 5.85 3.60 -21.90
C LEU A 184 7.33 3.84 -21.56
N GLY A 185 7.79 3.41 -20.39
CA GLY A 185 9.16 3.67 -19.93
C GLY A 185 9.40 5.14 -19.55
N ILE A 186 8.35 5.95 -19.52
CA ILE A 186 8.39 7.32 -19.03
C ILE A 186 8.19 7.25 -17.54
N GLY A 187 9.25 7.33 -16.81
CA GLY A 187 9.15 7.33 -15.39
C GLY A 187 9.77 6.12 -14.74
N GLY A 188 9.89 6.24 -13.49
CA GLY A 188 10.41 5.24 -12.60
C GLY A 188 9.28 4.63 -11.83
N THR A 189 9.71 4.12 -10.79
CA THR A 189 8.93 3.35 -9.84
C THR A 189 8.46 4.19 -8.66
N LEU A 190 8.87 5.45 -8.55
CA LEU A 190 8.46 6.37 -7.48
C LEU A 190 7.36 7.31 -7.95
N LEU A 191 6.26 7.41 -7.19
CA LEU A 191 5.15 8.32 -7.42
C LEU A 191 5.28 9.59 -6.55
N PRO A 192 4.77 10.74 -7.03
CA PRO A 192 4.15 10.90 -8.34
C PRO A 192 5.15 10.91 -9.50
N ILE A 193 4.69 10.51 -10.68
CA ILE A 193 5.37 10.82 -11.95
C ILE A 193 4.80 12.15 -12.42
N VAL A 194 5.67 13.09 -12.78
CA VAL A 194 5.25 14.40 -13.30
C VAL A 194 5.95 14.68 -14.62
N LEU A 195 5.16 14.95 -15.66
CA LEU A 195 5.63 15.36 -16.97
C LEU A 195 5.26 16.83 -17.21
N VAL A 196 6.23 17.63 -17.64
CA VAL A 196 6.01 18.98 -18.14
C VAL A 196 6.11 18.92 -19.67
N ILE A 197 5.02 19.28 -20.36
CA ILE A 197 4.82 19.04 -21.79
C ILE A 197 4.54 20.38 -22.47
N ASP A 198 5.20 20.69 -23.58
CA ASP A 198 4.87 21.83 -24.43
C ASP A 198 3.51 21.59 -25.12
N ALA A 199 2.51 22.40 -24.83
CA ALA A 199 1.16 22.25 -25.36
C ALA A 199 1.08 22.41 -26.89
N ARG A 200 2.07 23.06 -27.51
CA ARG A 200 2.12 23.29 -28.96
C ARG A 200 2.57 22.07 -29.76
N THR A 201 3.45 21.26 -29.16
CA THR A 201 4.12 20.13 -29.84
C THR A 201 3.80 18.79 -29.24
N LEU A 202 3.31 18.78 -27.99
CA LEU A 202 3.18 17.62 -27.09
C LEU A 202 4.53 16.92 -26.84
N SER A 203 5.64 17.66 -26.93
CA SER A 203 6.95 17.14 -26.50
C SER A 203 7.08 17.20 -24.99
N VAL A 204 7.68 16.15 -24.39
CA VAL A 204 8.03 16.12 -22.96
C VAL A 204 9.29 16.94 -22.76
N GLU A 205 9.16 18.01 -22.00
CA GLU A 205 10.28 18.91 -21.69
C GLU A 205 11.01 18.51 -20.43
N ARG A 206 10.27 18.00 -19.44
CA ARG A 206 10.83 17.48 -18.16
C ARG A 206 10.04 16.28 -17.70
N THR A 207 10.76 15.33 -17.12
CA THR A 207 10.20 14.19 -16.38
C THR A 207 10.75 14.20 -14.97
N MET A 208 9.87 14.10 -13.97
CA MET A 208 10.26 14.10 -12.55
C MET A 208 9.60 12.92 -11.85
N LEU A 209 10.34 12.28 -10.96
CA LEU A 209 9.91 11.17 -10.13
C LEU A 209 9.98 11.59 -8.67
N ASP A 210 8.87 11.48 -7.95
CA ASP A 210 8.77 11.88 -6.54
C ASP A 210 9.42 13.27 -6.28
N PRO A 211 9.02 14.33 -7.06
CA PRO A 211 9.62 15.66 -6.91
C PRO A 211 9.34 16.24 -5.52
N ARG A 212 10.23 17.10 -5.06
CA ARG A 212 10.06 17.84 -3.79
C ARG A 212 9.13 19.04 -4.00
N ALA A 213 8.66 19.60 -2.87
CA ALA A 213 7.91 20.85 -2.88
C ALA A 213 8.69 21.95 -3.64
N GLY A 214 8.02 22.60 -4.58
CA GLY A 214 8.58 23.67 -5.42
C GLY A 214 9.35 23.19 -6.64
N ASP A 215 9.76 21.92 -6.73
CA ASP A 215 10.49 21.41 -7.90
C ASP A 215 9.63 21.45 -9.16
N VAL A 216 8.33 21.12 -9.06
CA VAL A 216 7.41 21.13 -10.20
C VAL A 216 7.17 22.56 -10.70
N GLU A 217 6.89 23.52 -9.81
CA GLU A 217 6.69 24.93 -10.16
C GLU A 217 7.96 25.53 -10.76
N HIS A 218 9.14 25.18 -10.20
CA HIS A 218 10.41 25.61 -10.76
C HIS A 218 10.63 25.04 -12.17
N ALA A 219 10.38 23.74 -12.37
CA ALA A 219 10.50 23.10 -13.68
C ALA A 219 9.58 23.75 -14.71
N VAL A 220 8.32 24.02 -14.34
CA VAL A 220 7.36 24.72 -15.17
C VAL A 220 7.89 26.11 -15.59
N ARG A 221 8.34 26.92 -14.62
CA ARG A 221 8.89 28.26 -14.90
C ARG A 221 10.15 28.21 -15.75
N SER A 222 11.02 27.23 -15.51
CA SER A 222 12.25 27.05 -16.29
C SER A 222 11.93 26.69 -17.74
N VAL A 223 11.02 25.75 -17.98
CA VAL A 223 10.57 25.39 -19.33
C VAL A 223 9.87 26.55 -20.01
N GLN A 224 9.03 27.33 -19.30
CA GLN A 224 8.42 28.54 -19.86
C GLN A 224 9.46 29.56 -20.32
N ALA A 225 10.45 29.84 -19.49
CA ALA A 225 11.55 30.75 -19.81
C ALA A 225 12.35 30.24 -21.04
N GLU A 226 12.68 28.95 -21.07
CA GLU A 226 13.40 28.32 -22.18
C GLU A 226 12.62 28.47 -23.50
N LEU A 227 11.33 28.13 -23.51
CA LEU A 227 10.49 28.22 -24.69
C LEU A 227 10.27 29.67 -25.17
N ARG A 228 10.34 30.67 -24.27
CA ARG A 228 10.23 32.09 -24.58
C ARG A 228 11.57 32.76 -24.90
N GLY A 229 12.68 32.04 -24.74
CA GLY A 229 14.03 32.60 -24.88
C GLY A 229 14.39 33.60 -23.79
N GLU A 230 13.81 33.46 -22.60
CA GLU A 230 14.03 34.29 -21.42
C GLU A 230 15.15 33.69 -20.54
N GLU A 231 15.67 34.49 -19.60
CA GLU A 231 16.65 34.01 -18.62
C GLU A 231 16.00 32.96 -17.69
N GLN A 232 16.72 31.87 -17.47
CA GLN A 232 16.27 30.77 -16.59
C GLN A 232 16.09 31.28 -15.15
N PRO A 233 14.95 31.01 -14.49
CA PRO A 233 14.76 31.35 -13.10
C PRO A 233 15.74 30.55 -12.23
N LEU A 234 16.34 31.23 -11.25
CA LEU A 234 17.16 30.53 -10.24
C LEU A 234 16.25 29.65 -9.38
N LEU A 235 16.66 28.41 -9.15
CA LEU A 235 16.02 27.56 -8.16
C LEU A 235 16.21 28.21 -6.78
N PRO A 236 15.13 28.59 -6.07
CA PRO A 236 15.26 29.12 -4.73
C PRO A 236 15.85 28.03 -3.81
N GLU A 237 16.77 28.42 -2.94
CA GLU A 237 17.20 27.50 -1.89
C GLU A 237 15.99 27.09 -1.02
N PRO A 238 15.73 25.79 -0.83
CA PRO A 238 14.61 25.36 -0.02
C PRO A 238 14.79 25.77 1.44
N VAL A 239 13.75 26.30 2.05
CA VAL A 239 13.72 26.52 3.50
C VAL A 239 13.55 25.15 4.15
N LEU A 240 14.59 24.64 4.77
CA LEU A 240 14.58 23.32 5.37
C LEU A 240 14.12 23.38 6.83
N VAL A 241 13.24 22.46 7.21
CA VAL A 241 12.89 22.17 8.60
C VAL A 241 14.05 21.38 9.22
N ASP A 242 14.51 21.78 10.42
CA ASP A 242 15.70 21.23 11.11
C ASP A 242 16.97 21.16 10.21
N GLY A 243 17.04 22.03 9.19
CA GLY A 243 18.15 22.03 8.23
C GLY A 243 18.26 20.76 7.36
N ARG A 244 17.23 19.90 7.32
CA ARG A 244 17.25 18.57 6.69
C ARG A 244 16.09 18.27 5.76
N PHE A 245 14.89 18.76 6.08
CA PHE A 245 13.66 18.32 5.43
C PHE A 245 13.00 19.43 4.65
N THR A 246 12.67 19.19 3.40
CA THR A 246 11.80 20.06 2.62
C THR A 246 10.39 20.05 3.20
N PRO A 247 9.54 21.08 2.95
CA PRO A 247 8.20 21.16 3.53
C PRO A 247 7.32 19.94 3.26
N ASP A 248 7.36 19.39 2.05
CA ASP A 248 6.63 18.17 1.66
C ASP A 248 7.10 16.95 2.48
N ARG A 249 8.41 16.78 2.62
CA ARG A 249 8.97 15.69 3.41
C ARG A 249 8.64 15.84 4.89
N TRP A 250 8.65 17.08 5.39
CA TRP A 250 8.25 17.34 6.77
C TRP A 250 6.77 17.08 7.01
N ALA A 251 5.89 17.42 6.08
CA ALA A 251 4.46 17.10 6.17
C ALA A 251 4.22 15.60 6.29
N LEU A 252 4.96 14.76 5.56
CA LEU A 252 4.91 13.30 5.73
C LEU A 252 5.37 12.86 7.13
N VAL A 253 6.41 13.51 7.68
CA VAL A 253 6.89 13.21 9.06
C VAL A 253 5.83 13.60 10.09
N GLU A 254 5.15 14.74 9.90
CA GLU A 254 4.03 15.16 10.77
C GLU A 254 2.86 14.17 10.70
N GLU A 255 2.51 13.66 9.52
CA GLU A 255 1.51 12.59 9.38
C GLU A 255 1.94 11.29 10.07
N MET A 256 3.22 10.92 9.97
CA MET A 256 3.77 9.74 10.64
C MET A 256 3.72 9.87 12.16
N ALA A 257 3.89 11.08 12.69
CA ALA A 257 3.83 11.38 14.13
C ALA A 257 2.42 11.78 14.63
N ALA A 258 1.42 11.80 13.75
CA ALA A 258 0.06 12.15 14.14
C ALA A 258 -0.52 11.15 15.15
N PRO A 259 -1.39 11.59 16.07
CA PRO A 259 -2.06 10.68 16.98
C PRO A 259 -2.89 9.64 16.23
N PHE A 260 -2.72 8.37 16.56
CA PHE A 260 -3.59 7.32 16.06
C PHE A 260 -4.88 7.26 16.87
N ALA A 261 -6.02 7.21 16.19
CA ALA A 261 -7.32 6.91 16.78
C ALA A 261 -7.98 5.79 15.97
N PRO A 262 -8.51 4.75 16.62
CA PRO A 262 -9.23 3.68 15.93
C PRO A 262 -10.40 4.25 15.10
N PRO A 263 -10.51 3.91 13.81
CA PRO A 263 -11.63 4.36 13.00
C PRO A 263 -12.96 3.75 13.51
N PRO A 264 -14.13 4.30 13.15
CA PRO A 264 -15.41 3.67 13.47
C PRO A 264 -15.50 2.24 12.95
N SER A 265 -16.16 1.35 13.72
CA SER A 265 -16.43 -0.04 13.33
C SER A 265 -17.95 -0.30 13.25
N PRO A 266 -18.63 0.15 12.19
CA PRO A 266 -20.08 0.08 12.11
C PRO A 266 -20.62 -1.36 12.06
N SER A 267 -19.82 -2.32 11.64
CA SER A 267 -20.19 -3.75 11.64
C SER A 267 -20.19 -4.39 13.04
N ASN A 268 -19.75 -3.65 14.08
CA ASN A 268 -19.71 -4.07 15.47
C ASN A 268 -20.29 -2.98 16.39
N ALA A 269 -21.54 -3.13 16.77
CA ALA A 269 -22.25 -2.15 17.60
C ALA A 269 -21.67 -1.98 19.02
N VAL A 270 -20.86 -2.91 19.49
CA VAL A 270 -20.22 -2.87 20.82
C VAL A 270 -18.72 -2.53 20.77
N ALA A 271 -18.21 -2.12 19.62
CA ALA A 271 -16.78 -1.89 19.38
C ALA A 271 -16.12 -0.94 20.40
N ASP A 272 -16.86 0.03 20.91
CA ASP A 272 -16.38 1.03 21.87
C ASP A 272 -17.10 0.95 23.24
N ASP A 273 -17.86 -0.12 23.52
CA ASP A 273 -18.52 -0.33 24.80
C ASP A 273 -17.50 -0.83 25.85
N PRO A 274 -17.29 -0.09 26.97
CA PRO A 274 -16.33 -0.50 28.01
C PRO A 274 -16.57 -1.90 28.60
N ARG A 275 -17.82 -2.39 28.56
CA ARG A 275 -18.15 -3.74 29.04
C ARG A 275 -17.66 -4.79 28.04
N ALA A 276 -17.79 -4.50 26.73
CA ALA A 276 -17.28 -5.37 25.68
C ALA A 276 -15.74 -5.39 25.67
N ILE A 277 -15.10 -4.24 25.90
CA ILE A 277 -13.64 -4.15 26.07
C ILE A 277 -13.17 -5.07 27.21
N GLY A 278 -13.79 -4.98 28.39
CA GLY A 278 -13.41 -5.81 29.54
C GLY A 278 -13.69 -7.31 29.34
N LEU A 279 -14.76 -7.67 28.63
CA LEU A 279 -15.03 -9.06 28.24
C LEU A 279 -13.99 -9.54 27.22
N GLY A 280 -13.70 -8.72 26.19
CA GLY A 280 -12.74 -9.02 25.13
C GLY A 280 -11.32 -9.27 25.66
N GLU A 281 -10.84 -8.44 26.59
CA GLU A 281 -9.54 -8.61 27.27
C GLU A 281 -9.41 -9.98 27.93
N ARG A 282 -10.47 -10.42 28.62
CA ARG A 282 -10.47 -11.73 29.26
C ARG A 282 -10.55 -12.87 28.25
N LEU A 283 -11.37 -12.74 27.21
CA LEU A 283 -11.48 -13.71 26.14
C LEU A 283 -10.17 -13.86 25.37
N PHE A 284 -9.49 -12.75 25.09
CA PHE A 284 -8.17 -12.74 24.44
C PHE A 284 -7.12 -13.53 25.22
N SER A 285 -7.21 -13.50 26.56
CA SER A 285 -6.28 -14.19 27.46
C SER A 285 -6.76 -15.57 27.93
N ASP A 286 -8.00 -15.98 27.58
CA ASP A 286 -8.58 -17.23 28.08
C ASP A 286 -8.12 -18.46 27.29
N ALA A 287 -7.14 -19.17 27.82
CA ALA A 287 -6.66 -20.42 27.25
C ALA A 287 -7.73 -21.55 27.22
N MET A 288 -8.82 -21.40 27.98
CA MET A 288 -9.90 -22.37 28.02
C MET A 288 -10.92 -22.20 26.88
N LEU A 289 -10.72 -21.22 25.99
CA LEU A 289 -11.41 -21.17 24.70
C LEU A 289 -10.91 -22.25 23.72
N SER A 290 -9.80 -22.89 24.04
CA SER A 290 -9.20 -23.98 23.28
C SER A 290 -9.12 -25.24 24.12
N PRO A 291 -9.54 -26.41 23.60
CA PRO A 291 -9.32 -27.69 24.30
C PRO A 291 -7.84 -28.02 24.48
N ALA A 292 -6.96 -27.41 23.68
CA ALA A 292 -5.50 -27.54 23.80
C ALA A 292 -4.85 -26.50 24.74
N GLY A 293 -5.63 -25.63 25.38
CA GLY A 293 -5.10 -24.62 26.29
C GLY A 293 -4.34 -23.49 25.60
N VAL A 294 -4.75 -23.10 24.40
CA VAL A 294 -4.15 -22.00 23.61
C VAL A 294 -5.05 -20.78 23.65
N ALA A 295 -4.52 -19.62 24.07
CA ALA A 295 -5.17 -18.31 24.01
C ALA A 295 -4.62 -17.44 22.87
N CYS A 296 -5.29 -16.36 22.51
CA CYS A 296 -4.75 -15.35 21.57
C CYS A 296 -3.43 -14.78 22.09
N ALA A 297 -3.37 -14.47 23.41
CA ALA A 297 -2.18 -13.95 24.09
C ALA A 297 -0.95 -14.89 24.04
N ARG A 298 -1.10 -16.15 23.62
CA ARG A 298 0.05 -17.04 23.42
C ARG A 298 0.90 -16.64 22.23
N CYS A 299 0.24 -16.25 21.13
CA CYS A 299 0.91 -15.79 19.92
C CYS A 299 1.06 -14.25 19.93
N HIS A 300 0.08 -13.56 20.48
CA HIS A 300 0.08 -12.09 20.62
C HIS A 300 0.41 -11.70 22.08
N ASP A 301 1.66 -11.93 22.49
CA ASP A 301 2.13 -11.66 23.85
C ASP A 301 2.27 -10.14 24.11
N PRO A 302 1.51 -9.54 25.05
CA PRO A 302 1.61 -8.11 25.35
C PRO A 302 3.01 -7.66 25.78
N SER A 303 3.82 -8.55 26.35
CA SER A 303 5.19 -8.25 26.78
C SER A 303 6.20 -8.22 25.62
N ARG A 304 5.77 -8.59 24.38
CA ARG A 304 6.59 -8.67 23.18
C ARG A 304 5.96 -7.91 22.01
N ALA A 305 5.47 -6.72 22.29
CA ALA A 305 4.74 -5.93 21.29
C ALA A 305 3.65 -6.75 20.55
N PHE A 306 2.96 -7.64 21.28
CA PHE A 306 1.90 -8.53 20.76
C PHE A 306 2.37 -9.44 19.61
N THR A 307 3.58 -9.96 19.67
CA THR A 307 4.12 -11.05 18.82
C THR A 307 4.57 -12.23 19.68
N ASP A 308 4.95 -13.36 19.04
CA ASP A 308 5.53 -14.51 19.76
C ASP A 308 7.06 -14.61 19.63
N GLY A 309 7.67 -13.74 18.80
CA GLY A 309 9.11 -13.74 18.54
C GLY A 309 9.60 -14.96 17.74
N LEU A 310 8.71 -15.67 17.07
CA LEU A 310 9.03 -16.87 16.29
C LEU A 310 8.88 -16.59 14.77
N PRO A 311 9.67 -17.26 13.92
CA PRO A 311 9.48 -17.15 12.46
C PRO A 311 8.08 -17.56 12.02
N PHE A 312 7.54 -18.61 12.62
CA PHE A 312 6.19 -19.13 12.39
C PHE A 312 5.44 -19.21 13.70
N GLY A 313 4.22 -18.68 13.72
CA GLY A 313 3.36 -18.74 14.90
C GLY A 313 3.14 -20.17 15.38
N ARG A 314 3.04 -20.36 16.71
CA ARG A 314 2.94 -21.69 17.32
C ARG A 314 1.78 -21.79 18.29
N GLY A 315 0.63 -22.26 17.77
CA GLY A 315 -0.53 -22.66 18.56
C GLY A 315 -0.46 -24.13 19.00
N VAL A 316 -1.47 -24.92 18.59
CA VAL A 316 -1.50 -26.40 18.72
C VAL A 316 -0.37 -27.02 17.89
N ALA A 317 -0.14 -26.45 16.70
CA ALA A 317 0.98 -26.80 15.84
C ALA A 317 1.60 -25.51 15.26
N GLU A 318 2.74 -25.65 14.59
CA GLU A 318 3.37 -24.55 13.88
C GLU A 318 2.55 -24.19 12.65
N VAL A 319 2.29 -22.90 12.43
CA VAL A 319 1.66 -22.36 11.22
C VAL A 319 2.72 -21.98 10.18
N THR A 320 2.31 -21.44 9.03
CA THR A 320 3.23 -21.16 7.92
C THR A 320 3.61 -19.68 7.80
N ARG A 321 3.09 -18.83 8.70
CA ARG A 321 3.34 -17.39 8.70
C ARG A 321 3.74 -16.90 10.08
N ASN A 322 4.49 -15.82 10.08
CA ASN A 322 4.86 -15.07 11.28
C ASN A 322 3.61 -14.46 11.94
N THR A 323 3.64 -14.38 13.26
CA THR A 323 2.60 -13.69 14.06
C THR A 323 2.78 -12.18 13.97
N PRO A 324 1.90 -11.45 13.25
CA PRO A 324 1.99 -9.99 13.18
C PRO A 324 1.54 -9.38 14.51
N THR A 325 2.07 -8.21 14.87
CA THR A 325 1.56 -7.45 16.01
C THR A 325 0.09 -7.04 15.80
N VAL A 326 -0.68 -6.93 16.87
CA VAL A 326 -2.04 -6.35 16.88
C VAL A 326 -2.04 -4.86 17.26
N ILE A 327 -0.88 -4.25 17.52
CA ILE A 327 -0.78 -2.81 17.77
C ILE A 327 -1.29 -2.04 16.57
N GLY A 328 -2.33 -1.24 16.76
CA GLY A 328 -2.97 -0.46 15.71
C GLY A 328 -3.74 -1.28 14.66
N ALA A 329 -3.97 -2.58 14.87
CA ALA A 329 -4.67 -3.44 13.91
C ALA A 329 -6.07 -2.91 13.54
N SER A 330 -6.73 -2.19 14.45
CA SER A 330 -8.02 -1.53 14.19
C SER A 330 -7.98 -0.45 13.09
N GLY A 331 -6.80 0.09 12.77
CA GLY A 331 -6.61 1.05 11.68
C GLY A 331 -6.40 0.41 10.32
N LEU A 332 -6.30 -0.91 10.25
CA LEU A 332 -6.07 -1.64 9.01
C LEU A 332 -7.41 -2.15 8.46
N ARG A 333 -7.70 -1.81 7.22
CA ARG A 333 -8.93 -2.24 6.55
C ARG A 333 -9.00 -3.76 6.35
N TRP A 334 -7.85 -4.37 6.03
CA TRP A 334 -7.71 -5.79 5.77
C TRP A 334 -6.88 -6.45 6.88
N GLN A 335 -7.32 -7.60 7.35
CA GLN A 335 -6.68 -8.33 8.43
C GLN A 335 -5.92 -9.56 7.92
N PHE A 336 -4.95 -10.05 8.72
CA PHE A 336 -3.92 -11.02 8.33
C PHE A 336 -2.90 -10.45 7.34
N TRP A 337 -1.87 -11.24 7.03
CA TRP A 337 -0.86 -10.88 6.04
C TRP A 337 -1.41 -10.77 4.61
N ASP A 338 -2.41 -11.60 4.30
CA ASP A 338 -3.03 -11.72 2.98
C ASP A 338 -4.37 -10.99 2.86
N GLY A 339 -4.90 -10.45 3.95
CA GLY A 339 -6.15 -9.71 3.94
C GLY A 339 -7.40 -10.58 3.80
N ARG A 340 -7.37 -11.84 4.25
CA ARG A 340 -8.50 -12.76 4.16
C ARG A 340 -9.66 -12.50 5.13
N ALA A 341 -9.62 -11.40 5.89
CA ALA A 341 -10.73 -10.86 6.66
C ALA A 341 -10.81 -9.35 6.48
N ASP A 342 -12.02 -8.80 6.40
CA ASP A 342 -12.32 -7.39 6.16
C ASP A 342 -12.77 -6.63 7.42
N THR A 343 -12.78 -7.32 8.56
CA THR A 343 -13.07 -6.74 9.88
C THR A 343 -12.18 -7.40 10.93
N LEU A 344 -11.91 -6.67 12.00
CA LEU A 344 -11.08 -7.19 13.09
C LEU A 344 -11.82 -8.31 13.85
N TRP A 345 -13.16 -8.19 14.04
CA TRP A 345 -13.93 -9.26 14.67
C TRP A 345 -13.97 -10.55 13.86
N ALA A 346 -14.01 -10.45 12.53
CA ALA A 346 -13.97 -11.64 11.65
C ALA A 346 -12.58 -12.29 11.69
N GLN A 347 -11.53 -11.50 11.77
CA GLN A 347 -10.16 -11.98 11.94
C GLN A 347 -10.04 -12.82 13.21
N ALA A 348 -10.54 -12.33 14.35
CA ALA A 348 -10.43 -13.00 15.65
C ALA A 348 -11.07 -14.40 15.67
N LEU A 349 -12.04 -14.67 14.81
CA LEU A 349 -12.71 -15.98 14.71
C LEU A 349 -11.86 -17.04 14.02
N GLY A 350 -11.03 -16.64 13.04
CA GLY A 350 -10.24 -17.56 12.24
C GLY A 350 -9.32 -18.46 13.07
N PRO A 351 -8.43 -17.92 13.92
CA PRO A 351 -7.52 -18.68 14.78
C PRO A 351 -8.23 -19.66 15.73
N ILE A 352 -9.42 -19.33 16.19
CA ILE A 352 -10.18 -20.16 17.14
C ILE A 352 -10.51 -21.53 16.52
N GLU A 353 -11.04 -21.55 15.29
CA GLU A 353 -11.42 -22.80 14.60
C GLU A 353 -10.26 -23.41 13.77
N ASN A 354 -9.12 -22.71 13.65
CA ASN A 354 -7.97 -23.26 12.94
C ASN A 354 -7.31 -24.40 13.75
N PRO A 355 -7.25 -25.64 13.21
CA PRO A 355 -6.70 -26.80 13.95
C PRO A 355 -5.22 -26.69 14.29
N ARG A 356 -4.46 -25.80 13.64
CA ARG A 356 -3.04 -25.57 13.95
C ARG A 356 -2.83 -24.45 14.96
N GLU A 357 -3.82 -23.53 15.10
CA GLU A 357 -3.74 -22.40 16.02
C GLU A 357 -4.41 -22.76 17.36
N MET A 358 -5.70 -22.51 17.55
CA MET A 358 -6.39 -22.84 18.80
C MET A 358 -7.07 -24.23 18.78
N GLY A 359 -7.41 -24.77 17.61
CA GLY A 359 -8.00 -26.09 17.43
C GLY A 359 -9.31 -26.27 18.19
N SER A 360 -10.11 -25.20 18.29
CA SER A 360 -11.40 -25.18 19.00
C SER A 360 -12.57 -25.32 18.02
N SER A 361 -13.78 -25.12 18.52
CA SER A 361 -14.98 -25.09 17.71
C SER A 361 -15.98 -24.07 18.28
N ARG A 362 -16.89 -23.56 17.43
CA ARG A 362 -17.88 -22.58 17.89
C ARG A 362 -18.81 -23.11 18.98
N LEU A 363 -19.14 -24.42 18.98
CA LEU A 363 -19.89 -25.04 20.06
C LEU A 363 -19.09 -25.06 21.36
N PHE A 364 -17.81 -25.47 21.33
CA PHE A 364 -16.94 -25.48 22.50
C PHE A 364 -16.83 -24.06 23.10
N VAL A 365 -16.63 -23.06 22.26
CA VAL A 365 -16.59 -21.64 22.65
C VAL A 365 -17.92 -21.20 23.27
N ALA A 366 -19.07 -21.55 22.66
CA ALA A 366 -20.38 -21.20 23.21
C ALA A 366 -20.61 -21.79 24.60
N HIS A 367 -20.24 -23.05 24.82
CA HIS A 367 -20.31 -23.70 26.15
C HIS A 367 -19.36 -23.02 27.16
N ARG A 368 -18.16 -22.63 26.73
CA ARG A 368 -17.22 -21.87 27.58
C ARG A 368 -17.80 -20.52 27.98
N VAL A 369 -18.40 -19.80 27.03
CA VAL A 369 -19.07 -18.52 27.31
C VAL A 369 -20.22 -18.70 28.31
N ALA A 370 -21.08 -19.69 28.09
CA ALA A 370 -22.21 -19.98 28.99
C ALA A 370 -21.76 -20.36 30.40
N SER A 371 -20.69 -21.15 30.54
CA SER A 371 -20.23 -21.60 31.85
C SER A 371 -19.44 -20.54 32.63
N THR A 372 -18.85 -19.55 31.97
CA THR A 372 -17.89 -18.63 32.62
C THR A 372 -18.26 -17.17 32.49
N TYR A 373 -18.84 -16.77 31.37
CA TYR A 373 -19.07 -15.37 31.00
C TYR A 373 -20.56 -15.02 30.78
N ALA A 374 -21.49 -15.90 31.18
CA ALA A 374 -22.91 -15.75 30.86
C ALA A 374 -23.48 -14.37 31.21
N ALA A 375 -23.27 -13.90 32.45
CA ALA A 375 -23.82 -12.62 32.91
C ALA A 375 -23.31 -11.42 32.10
N GLU A 376 -22.01 -11.43 31.73
CA GLU A 376 -21.38 -10.35 30.98
C GLU A 376 -21.77 -10.39 29.51
N TYR A 377 -21.84 -11.60 28.94
CA TYR A 377 -22.31 -11.80 27.59
C TYR A 377 -23.78 -11.35 27.42
N GLU A 378 -24.67 -11.80 28.32
CA GLU A 378 -26.09 -11.47 28.25
C GLU A 378 -26.38 -9.98 28.44
N ALA A 379 -25.55 -9.29 29.26
CA ALA A 379 -25.65 -7.84 29.44
C ALA A 379 -25.29 -7.04 28.18
N LEU A 380 -24.56 -7.64 27.21
CA LEU A 380 -24.12 -7.01 25.97
C LEU A 380 -24.96 -7.47 24.77
N PHE A 381 -25.22 -8.77 24.67
CA PHE A 381 -25.68 -9.41 23.45
C PHE A 381 -27.07 -10.08 23.59
N GLY A 382 -27.65 -10.06 24.80
CA GLY A 382 -28.91 -10.74 25.10
C GLY A 382 -28.73 -12.21 25.48
N ALA A 383 -29.84 -12.90 25.67
CA ALA A 383 -29.87 -14.26 26.23
C ALA A 383 -29.08 -15.28 25.41
N LEU A 384 -28.34 -16.14 26.09
CA LEU A 384 -27.69 -17.30 25.51
C LEU A 384 -28.73 -18.36 25.07
N PRO A 385 -28.46 -19.15 24.01
CA PRO A 385 -29.25 -20.35 23.73
C PRO A 385 -29.18 -21.34 24.90
N PRO A 386 -30.15 -22.28 25.04
CA PRO A 386 -30.19 -23.22 26.16
C PRO A 386 -29.14 -24.35 25.98
N LEU A 387 -27.86 -23.97 26.14
CA LEU A 387 -26.68 -24.83 25.89
C LEU A 387 -26.60 -26.04 26.83
N GLU A 388 -27.38 -26.05 27.93
CA GLU A 388 -27.52 -27.19 28.83
C GLU A 388 -28.28 -28.37 28.21
N ASP A 389 -29.04 -28.16 27.12
CA ASP A 389 -29.70 -29.22 26.36
C ASP A 389 -28.69 -29.91 25.42
N ALA A 390 -27.98 -30.90 25.94
CA ALA A 390 -26.98 -31.64 25.19
C ALA A 390 -27.54 -32.42 23.98
N GLY A 391 -28.87 -32.61 23.90
CA GLY A 391 -29.50 -33.21 22.74
C GLY A 391 -29.58 -32.26 21.56
N ARG A 392 -29.66 -30.94 21.83
CA ARG A 392 -29.67 -29.89 20.81
C ARG A 392 -28.29 -29.30 20.57
N PHE A 393 -27.48 -29.16 21.64
CA PHE A 393 -26.18 -28.50 21.61
C PHE A 393 -25.07 -29.44 22.07
N PRO A 394 -24.43 -30.18 21.15
CA PRO A 394 -23.27 -31.01 21.46
C PRO A 394 -22.16 -30.19 22.11
N SER A 395 -21.31 -30.84 22.92
CA SER A 395 -20.24 -30.17 23.67
C SER A 395 -19.17 -29.49 22.80
N GLU A 396 -19.03 -29.94 21.55
CA GLU A 396 -18.09 -29.41 20.56
C GLU A 396 -18.60 -29.63 19.14
N GLY A 397 -18.12 -28.87 18.18
CA GLY A 397 -18.44 -29.01 16.77
C GLY A 397 -18.41 -27.67 16.04
N LEU A 398 -18.13 -27.76 14.75
CA LEU A 398 -18.09 -26.67 13.77
C LEU A 398 -18.66 -27.17 12.43
N PRO A 399 -18.93 -26.32 11.45
CA PRO A 399 -19.46 -26.73 10.13
C PRO A 399 -18.60 -27.84 9.51
N GLY A 400 -19.25 -28.89 9.01
CA GLY A 400 -18.60 -30.09 8.49
C GLY A 400 -18.40 -31.21 9.55
N ALA A 401 -18.58 -30.92 10.84
CA ALA A 401 -18.58 -31.96 11.89
C ALA A 401 -19.98 -32.60 11.99
N PRO A 402 -20.09 -33.95 11.99
CA PRO A 402 -21.41 -34.62 11.96
C PRO A 402 -22.37 -34.20 13.08
N ALA A 403 -21.86 -34.00 14.30
CA ALA A 403 -22.66 -33.58 15.44
C ALA A 403 -23.24 -32.15 15.26
N TYR A 404 -22.44 -31.24 14.71
CA TYR A 404 -22.87 -29.88 14.40
C TYR A 404 -23.85 -29.85 13.23
N ASP A 405 -23.57 -30.61 12.16
CA ASP A 405 -24.41 -30.62 10.96
C ASP A 405 -25.78 -31.26 11.20
N ALA A 406 -25.88 -32.14 12.22
CA ALA A 406 -27.13 -32.75 12.66
C ALA A 406 -28.05 -31.80 13.47
N MET A 407 -27.53 -30.64 13.94
CA MET A 407 -28.32 -29.64 14.65
C MET A 407 -29.34 -28.97 13.71
N THR A 408 -30.42 -28.41 14.28
CA THR A 408 -31.34 -27.57 13.49
C THR A 408 -30.61 -26.30 12.99
N GLU A 409 -31.09 -25.73 11.89
CA GLU A 409 -30.56 -24.48 11.35
C GLU A 409 -30.60 -23.36 12.39
N ALA A 410 -31.71 -23.24 13.11
CA ALA A 410 -31.87 -22.22 14.16
C ALA A 410 -30.84 -22.39 15.31
N ASP A 411 -30.54 -23.64 15.71
CA ASP A 411 -29.55 -23.91 16.75
C ASP A 411 -28.14 -23.62 16.25
N ARG A 412 -27.82 -23.96 15.00
CA ARG A 412 -26.53 -23.61 14.38
C ARG A 412 -26.34 -22.10 14.27
N GLU A 413 -27.40 -21.36 13.87
CA GLU A 413 -27.36 -19.91 13.82
C GLU A 413 -27.15 -19.29 15.20
N ALA A 414 -27.88 -19.78 16.24
CA ALA A 414 -27.75 -19.29 17.60
C ALA A 414 -26.32 -19.47 18.13
N VAL A 415 -25.72 -20.65 17.95
CA VAL A 415 -24.31 -20.91 18.33
C VAL A 415 -23.35 -20.05 17.53
N THR A 416 -23.57 -19.90 16.22
CA THR A 416 -22.71 -19.05 15.38
C THR A 416 -22.79 -17.60 15.84
N ARG A 417 -23.94 -17.12 16.26
CA ARG A 417 -24.10 -15.75 16.83
C ARG A 417 -23.32 -15.56 18.12
N VAL A 418 -23.32 -16.56 19.02
CA VAL A 418 -22.46 -16.53 20.21
C VAL A 418 -20.99 -16.44 19.82
N PHE A 419 -20.58 -17.25 18.87
CA PHE A 419 -19.20 -17.27 18.37
C PHE A 419 -18.78 -15.92 17.77
N VAL A 420 -19.64 -15.32 16.91
CA VAL A 420 -19.40 -13.99 16.34
C VAL A 420 -19.29 -12.92 17.42
N ASN A 421 -20.18 -12.95 18.42
CA ASN A 421 -20.16 -11.99 19.53
C ASN A 421 -18.88 -12.08 20.37
N VAL A 422 -18.26 -13.27 20.47
CA VAL A 422 -16.91 -13.43 21.04
C VAL A 422 -15.88 -12.65 20.21
N GLY A 423 -15.90 -12.78 18.88
CA GLY A 423 -15.03 -11.99 17.99
C GLY A 423 -15.26 -10.49 18.13
N LYS A 424 -16.53 -10.04 18.21
CA LYS A 424 -16.88 -8.63 18.43
C LYS A 424 -16.37 -8.07 19.76
N ALA A 425 -16.42 -8.87 20.83
CA ALA A 425 -15.85 -8.47 22.12
C ALA A 425 -14.31 -8.42 22.05
N ILE A 426 -13.66 -9.38 21.39
CA ILE A 426 -12.20 -9.37 21.19
C ILE A 426 -11.78 -8.14 20.38
N GLU A 427 -12.46 -7.80 19.28
CA GLU A 427 -12.24 -6.55 18.54
C GLU A 427 -12.33 -5.33 19.45
N ALA A 428 -13.37 -5.24 20.32
CA ALA A 428 -13.51 -4.10 21.24
C ALA A 428 -12.25 -3.91 22.11
N TYR A 429 -11.65 -4.99 22.58
CA TYR A 429 -10.38 -4.95 23.31
C TYR A 429 -9.20 -4.57 22.40
N GLU A 430 -9.04 -5.22 21.23
CA GLU A 430 -7.93 -4.96 20.31
C GLU A 430 -7.91 -3.52 19.81
N ARG A 431 -9.07 -2.87 19.71
CA ARG A 431 -9.18 -1.44 19.37
C ARG A 431 -8.53 -0.53 20.41
N THR A 432 -8.35 -0.99 21.65
CA THR A 432 -7.64 -0.25 22.70
C THR A 432 -6.12 -0.39 22.61
N ILE A 433 -5.62 -1.34 21.82
CA ILE A 433 -4.19 -1.59 21.62
C ILE A 433 -3.68 -0.65 20.52
N VAL A 434 -3.37 0.57 20.93
CA VAL A 434 -2.92 1.64 20.03
C VAL A 434 -1.42 1.86 20.16
N PRO A 435 -0.73 2.35 19.09
CA PRO A 435 0.69 2.69 19.17
C PRO A 435 0.98 3.68 20.29
N ALA A 436 2.02 3.42 21.06
CA ALA A 436 2.51 4.39 22.05
C ALA A 436 3.13 5.59 21.34
N ARG A 437 3.02 6.79 21.97
CA ARG A 437 3.79 7.95 21.50
C ARG A 437 5.24 7.79 21.93
N GLY A 438 6.14 7.86 20.96
CA GLY A 438 7.56 7.59 21.14
C GLY A 438 8.45 8.81 20.83
N ARG A 439 9.66 8.50 20.43
CA ARG A 439 10.72 9.48 20.15
C ARG A 439 10.44 10.31 18.89
N LEU A 440 9.82 9.71 17.88
CA LEU A 440 9.40 10.42 16.67
C LEU A 440 8.38 11.52 16.99
N GLU A 441 7.38 11.23 17.79
CA GLU A 441 6.35 12.18 18.21
C GLU A 441 6.93 13.31 19.06
N ALA A 442 7.90 13.01 19.92
CA ALA A 442 8.60 14.02 20.71
C ALA A 442 9.41 14.95 19.82
N TYR A 443 10.14 14.39 18.83
CA TYR A 443 10.92 15.15 17.85
C TYR A 443 10.03 16.10 17.04
N VAL A 444 8.94 15.62 16.48
CA VAL A 444 7.98 16.45 15.73
C VAL A 444 7.31 17.50 16.64
N GLY A 445 7.12 17.18 17.91
CA GLY A 445 6.63 18.11 18.92
C GLY A 445 7.62 19.19 19.34
N GLY A 446 8.83 19.23 18.76
CA GLY A 446 9.85 20.27 18.96
C GLY A 446 11.01 19.87 19.89
N ASP A 447 11.03 18.65 20.44
CA ASP A 447 12.19 18.12 21.18
C ASP A 447 13.25 17.57 20.20
N LEU A 448 14.12 18.45 19.73
CA LEU A 448 15.17 18.09 18.77
C LEU A 448 16.16 17.05 19.28
N GLU A 449 16.25 16.85 20.61
CA GLU A 449 17.13 15.84 21.21
C GLU A 449 16.45 14.46 21.34
N ALA A 450 15.16 14.37 21.05
CA ALA A 450 14.44 13.09 21.06
C ALA A 450 14.96 12.09 20.04
N LEU A 451 15.49 12.57 18.91
CA LEU A 451 16.23 11.78 17.92
C LEU A 451 17.70 12.26 17.84
N SER A 452 18.65 11.36 17.87
CA SER A 452 20.05 11.65 17.61
C SER A 452 20.27 12.16 16.19
N THR A 453 21.44 12.72 15.91
CA THR A 453 21.82 13.18 14.56
C THR A 453 21.74 12.02 13.56
N GLU A 454 22.25 10.85 13.91
CA GLU A 454 22.25 9.65 13.07
C GLU A 454 20.83 9.14 12.79
N GLU A 455 19.91 9.22 13.77
CA GLU A 455 18.51 8.84 13.59
C GLU A 455 17.75 9.84 12.71
N ARG A 456 18.02 11.14 12.83
CA ARG A 456 17.47 12.18 11.95
C ARG A 456 17.98 12.03 10.50
N ASP A 457 19.26 11.72 10.32
CA ASP A 457 19.81 11.39 9.00
C ASP A 457 19.22 10.08 8.47
N GLY A 458 18.93 9.14 9.35
CA GLY A 458 18.19 7.91 9.03
C GLY A 458 16.75 8.17 8.59
N LEU A 459 16.03 9.06 9.28
CA LEU A 459 14.70 9.52 8.87
C LEU A 459 14.75 10.16 7.47
N ARG A 460 15.73 11.05 7.21
CA ARG A 460 15.93 11.62 5.87
C ARG A 460 16.19 10.52 4.84
N GLY A 461 17.06 9.55 5.16
CA GLY A 461 17.32 8.39 4.30
C GLY A 461 16.07 7.58 4.01
N PHE A 462 15.22 7.33 5.01
CA PHE A 462 13.93 6.64 4.87
C PHE A 462 12.99 7.38 3.91
N LEU A 463 12.89 8.72 4.06
CA LEU A 463 12.05 9.55 3.19
C LEU A 463 12.53 9.54 1.73
N THR A 464 13.85 9.61 1.51
CA THR A 464 14.43 9.71 0.16
C THR A 464 14.70 8.36 -0.51
N ALA A 465 14.62 7.24 0.23
CA ALA A 465 14.69 5.90 -0.32
C ALA A 465 13.33 5.35 -0.81
N GLY A 466 12.29 6.17 -0.79
CA GLY A 466 10.95 5.78 -1.23
C GLY A 466 10.11 4.99 -0.20
N CYS A 467 10.59 4.81 1.04
CA CYS A 467 9.84 4.08 2.06
C CYS A 467 8.44 4.68 2.34
N PRO A 468 8.23 6.02 2.32
CA PRO A 468 6.92 6.62 2.51
C PRO A 468 5.92 6.37 1.38
N GLN A 469 6.32 5.73 0.28
CA GLN A 469 5.36 5.25 -0.71
C GLN A 469 4.33 4.32 -0.03
N CYS A 470 4.80 3.40 0.82
CA CYS A 470 3.99 2.42 1.54
C CYS A 470 3.89 2.69 3.06
N HIS A 471 4.95 3.26 3.67
CA HIS A 471 5.05 3.45 5.12
C HIS A 471 4.85 4.92 5.52
N TRP A 472 3.60 5.36 5.60
CA TRP A 472 3.19 6.71 5.98
C TRP A 472 2.01 6.69 6.97
N GLY A 473 1.61 7.87 7.45
CA GLY A 473 0.53 8.02 8.42
C GLY A 473 0.85 7.47 9.82
N PRO A 474 -0.10 7.53 10.77
CA PRO A 474 0.14 7.23 12.19
C PRO A 474 0.60 5.81 12.47
N LEU A 475 0.30 4.87 11.59
CA LEU A 475 0.73 3.46 11.69
C LEU A 475 2.04 3.20 10.95
N LEU A 476 2.62 4.17 10.24
CA LEU A 476 3.70 3.95 9.29
C LEU A 476 3.38 2.76 8.35
N SER A 477 2.16 2.76 7.84
CA SER A 477 1.62 1.74 6.94
C SER A 477 0.41 2.29 6.19
N ASN A 478 0.36 2.07 4.88
CA ASN A 478 -0.82 2.35 4.08
C ASN A 478 -1.87 1.22 4.15
N GLY A 479 -1.50 0.04 4.68
CA GLY A 479 -2.34 -1.15 4.74
C GLY A 479 -2.61 -1.83 3.39
N ALA A 480 -2.06 -1.31 2.29
CA ALA A 480 -2.18 -1.87 0.95
C ALA A 480 -1.30 -3.10 0.74
N PHE A 481 -1.46 -3.77 -0.41
CA PHE A 481 -0.80 -5.03 -0.72
C PHE A 481 0.25 -4.82 -1.81
N HIS A 482 1.48 -5.19 -1.49
CA HIS A 482 2.62 -5.04 -2.40
C HIS A 482 3.44 -6.34 -2.47
N ALA A 483 3.83 -6.74 -3.68
CA ALA A 483 4.77 -7.82 -3.89
C ALA A 483 6.18 -7.23 -3.87
N ILE A 484 6.93 -7.50 -2.79
CA ILE A 484 8.26 -6.94 -2.54
C ILE A 484 9.36 -8.01 -2.58
N ASP A 485 9.11 -9.11 -3.27
CA ASP A 485 10.03 -10.26 -3.40
C ASP A 485 10.51 -10.82 -2.05
N MET A 486 9.72 -10.64 -1.00
CA MET A 486 10.08 -11.17 0.33
C MET A 486 9.91 -12.69 0.34
N PRO A 487 10.97 -13.47 0.66
CA PRO A 487 10.92 -14.91 0.62
C PRO A 487 9.89 -15.50 1.59
N GLY A 488 9.03 -16.37 1.08
CA GLY A 488 8.00 -17.10 1.82
C GLY A 488 8.38 -18.55 2.13
N VAL A 489 7.36 -19.37 2.34
CA VAL A 489 7.46 -20.83 2.52
C VAL A 489 7.04 -21.53 1.24
N GLY A 490 7.77 -22.60 0.87
CA GLY A 490 7.53 -23.33 -0.37
C GLY A 490 8.22 -22.69 -1.58
N GLU A 491 8.04 -23.28 -2.77
CA GLU A 491 8.67 -22.82 -4.02
C GLU A 491 7.67 -22.80 -5.17
N GLY A 492 7.83 -21.86 -6.08
CA GLY A 492 7.00 -21.73 -7.28
C GLY A 492 5.50 -21.68 -6.98
N ALA A 493 4.70 -22.40 -7.74
CA ALA A 493 3.23 -22.43 -7.56
C ALA A 493 2.77 -23.05 -6.22
N ALA A 494 3.64 -23.76 -5.51
CA ALA A 494 3.38 -24.29 -4.16
C ALA A 494 3.75 -23.30 -3.05
N GLY A 495 4.34 -22.14 -3.37
CA GLY A 495 4.68 -21.09 -2.44
C GLY A 495 3.46 -20.33 -1.91
N ASP A 496 3.71 -19.39 -1.00
CA ASP A 496 2.64 -18.55 -0.44
C ASP A 496 2.10 -17.58 -1.49
N GLN A 497 0.86 -17.78 -1.91
CA GLN A 497 0.22 -17.01 -2.98
C GLN A 497 -0.19 -15.59 -2.53
N GLY A 498 -0.10 -15.28 -1.25
CA GLY A 498 -0.45 -13.96 -0.72
C GLY A 498 -1.92 -13.57 -0.97
N ARG A 499 -2.15 -12.32 -1.36
CA ARG A 499 -3.47 -11.71 -1.52
C ARG A 499 -4.39 -12.47 -2.46
N VAL A 500 -3.90 -13.01 -3.57
CA VAL A 500 -4.75 -13.71 -4.55
C VAL A 500 -5.48 -14.91 -3.94
N ALA A 501 -4.82 -15.66 -3.05
CA ALA A 501 -5.45 -16.80 -2.36
C ALA A 501 -6.47 -16.35 -1.28
N ALA A 502 -6.32 -15.16 -0.76
CA ALA A 502 -7.22 -14.63 0.27
C ALA A 502 -8.64 -14.34 -0.26
N PHE A 503 -8.77 -14.03 -1.55
CA PHE A 503 -10.07 -13.70 -2.13
C PHE A 503 -11.06 -14.86 -2.10
N GLU A 504 -10.61 -16.09 -2.30
CA GLU A 504 -11.47 -17.28 -2.19
C GLU A 504 -12.02 -17.42 -0.77
N VAL A 505 -11.16 -17.30 0.24
CA VAL A 505 -11.54 -17.39 1.66
C VAL A 505 -12.51 -16.26 2.02
N LEU A 506 -12.19 -15.05 1.62
CA LEU A 506 -12.96 -13.85 1.95
C LEU A 506 -14.36 -13.87 1.32
N THR A 507 -14.46 -14.26 0.04
CA THR A 507 -15.76 -14.34 -0.66
C THR A 507 -16.66 -15.45 -0.14
N ALA A 508 -16.08 -16.56 0.32
CA ALA A 508 -16.83 -17.68 0.91
C ALA A 508 -17.23 -17.43 2.38
N SER A 509 -16.61 -16.45 3.05
CA SER A 509 -16.84 -16.19 4.47
C SER A 509 -18.21 -15.55 4.73
N PRO A 510 -19.03 -16.07 5.68
CA PRO A 510 -20.21 -15.36 6.16
C PRO A 510 -19.84 -14.22 7.14
N PHE A 511 -18.58 -14.15 7.58
CA PHE A 511 -18.07 -13.21 8.57
C PHE A 511 -17.40 -12.04 7.83
N ARG A 512 -18.21 -11.12 7.30
CA ARG A 512 -17.75 -9.93 6.57
C ARG A 512 -18.48 -8.70 7.05
N ALA A 513 -17.93 -7.51 6.75
CA ALA A 513 -18.55 -6.22 7.04
C ALA A 513 -19.99 -6.12 6.49
N GLN A 514 -20.27 -6.74 5.33
CA GLN A 514 -21.60 -6.84 4.74
C GLN A 514 -22.25 -8.24 4.90
N GLY A 515 -21.68 -9.08 5.74
CA GLY A 515 -22.22 -10.42 6.00
C GLY A 515 -23.43 -10.42 6.92
N PRO A 516 -24.10 -11.57 7.07
CA PRO A 516 -25.35 -11.70 7.86
C PRO A 516 -25.17 -11.46 9.36
N PHE A 517 -23.93 -11.37 9.84
CA PHE A 517 -23.59 -11.12 11.24
C PHE A 517 -23.07 -9.70 11.49
N SER A 518 -23.00 -8.85 10.48
CA SER A 518 -22.71 -7.42 10.62
C SER A 518 -23.85 -6.70 11.33
N ASP A 519 -23.55 -5.73 12.18
CA ASP A 519 -24.57 -4.90 12.82
C ASP A 519 -25.01 -3.73 11.93
N ASP A 520 -24.22 -3.35 10.93
CA ASP A 520 -24.61 -2.38 9.89
C ASP A 520 -24.09 -2.81 8.51
N VAL A 521 -25.01 -3.28 7.68
CA VAL A 521 -24.74 -3.71 6.30
C VAL A 521 -24.76 -2.57 5.27
N ARG A 522 -24.93 -1.32 5.71
CA ARG A 522 -24.94 -0.16 4.81
C ARG A 522 -23.53 0.34 4.48
N VAL A 523 -22.51 -0.20 5.11
CA VAL A 523 -21.11 0.05 4.72
C VAL A 523 -20.88 -0.42 3.28
N PRO A 524 -20.12 0.32 2.46
CA PRO A 524 -19.73 -0.14 1.12
C PRO A 524 -19.04 -1.51 1.19
N ASP A 525 -19.33 -2.38 0.21
CA ASP A 525 -18.65 -3.69 0.16
C ASP A 525 -17.17 -3.49 -0.17
N PRO A 526 -16.24 -3.87 0.73
CA PRO A 526 -14.82 -3.76 0.45
C PRO A 526 -14.36 -4.57 -0.77
N LEU A 527 -15.13 -5.59 -1.17
CA LEU A 527 -14.82 -6.45 -2.32
C LEU A 527 -15.34 -5.92 -3.65
N GLU A 528 -16.15 -4.85 -3.64
CA GLU A 528 -16.72 -4.33 -4.87
C GLU A 528 -15.61 -3.88 -5.83
N GLY A 529 -15.55 -4.53 -6.99
CA GLY A 529 -14.55 -4.27 -8.04
C GLY A 529 -13.16 -4.85 -7.80
N VAL A 530 -12.81 -5.28 -6.58
CA VAL A 530 -11.47 -5.80 -6.25
C VAL A 530 -11.21 -7.17 -6.88
N LEU A 531 -12.23 -8.01 -6.95
CA LEU A 531 -12.11 -9.39 -7.48
C LEU A 531 -11.71 -9.46 -8.96
N ALA A 532 -12.01 -8.43 -9.74
CA ALA A 532 -11.64 -8.38 -11.16
C ALA A 532 -10.11 -8.28 -11.36
N PHE A 533 -9.38 -7.84 -10.35
CA PHE A 533 -7.94 -7.59 -10.37
C PHE A 533 -7.18 -8.52 -9.40
N ALA A 534 -7.71 -9.70 -9.11
CA ALA A 534 -7.10 -10.60 -8.12
C ALA A 534 -5.71 -11.11 -8.55
N GLU A 535 -5.52 -11.51 -9.83
CA GLU A 535 -4.26 -12.10 -10.32
C GLU A 535 -3.01 -11.19 -10.17
N PRO A 536 -3.09 -9.88 -10.45
CA PRO A 536 -1.95 -8.98 -10.21
C PRO A 536 -1.47 -8.94 -8.74
N THR A 537 -2.32 -9.34 -7.79
CA THR A 537 -1.96 -9.37 -6.36
C THR A 537 -1.30 -10.68 -5.90
N ARG A 538 -0.91 -11.54 -6.82
CA ARG A 538 -0.20 -12.78 -6.52
C ARG A 538 1.13 -12.49 -5.84
N GLY A 539 1.37 -13.13 -4.67
CA GLY A 539 2.57 -12.91 -3.87
C GLY A 539 2.64 -11.55 -3.17
N ALA A 540 1.59 -10.73 -3.27
CA ALA A 540 1.49 -9.51 -2.52
C ALA A 540 1.02 -9.76 -1.09
N PHE A 541 1.61 -9.04 -0.13
CA PHE A 541 1.27 -9.05 1.28
C PHE A 541 0.99 -7.65 1.77
N ARG A 542 0.16 -7.55 2.80
CA ARG A 542 -0.20 -6.28 3.40
C ARG A 542 1.03 -5.59 4.00
N THR A 543 1.20 -4.31 3.72
CA THR A 543 2.21 -3.46 4.37
C THR A 543 1.99 -3.49 5.89
N PRO A 544 2.96 -3.99 6.69
CA PRO A 544 2.83 -4.00 8.13
C PRO A 544 3.06 -2.61 8.74
N THR A 545 2.57 -2.40 9.96
CA THR A 545 2.98 -1.24 10.77
C THR A 545 4.48 -1.32 11.08
N LEU A 546 5.13 -0.15 11.19
CA LEU A 546 6.50 -0.05 11.71
C LEU A 546 6.53 0.44 13.17
N ARG A 547 5.39 0.47 13.84
CA ARG A 547 5.30 0.82 15.27
C ARG A 547 5.87 -0.31 16.14
N ASP A 548 6.60 0.06 17.17
CA ASP A 548 7.26 -0.86 18.11
C ASP A 548 8.14 -1.91 17.37
N LEU A 549 8.68 -1.51 16.22
CA LEU A 549 9.37 -2.40 15.27
C LEU A 549 10.55 -3.18 15.88
N PRO A 550 11.41 -2.61 16.77
CA PRO A 550 12.51 -3.34 17.37
C PRO A 550 12.07 -4.58 18.17
N ASP A 551 10.86 -4.57 18.71
CA ASP A 551 10.34 -5.63 19.57
C ASP A 551 9.54 -6.71 18.80
N THR A 552 9.40 -6.55 17.45
CA THR A 552 8.56 -7.44 16.62
C THR A 552 9.35 -8.40 15.73
N ALA A 553 10.65 -8.56 15.96
CA ALA A 553 11.46 -9.55 15.23
C ALA A 553 10.97 -10.99 15.51
N PRO A 554 11.14 -11.92 14.52
CA PRO A 554 11.69 -11.75 13.18
C PRO A 554 10.69 -11.16 12.17
N TYR A 555 11.20 -10.60 11.06
CA TYR A 555 10.44 -9.79 10.12
C TYR A 555 10.02 -10.54 8.86
N GLY A 556 8.97 -9.98 8.20
CA GLY A 556 8.36 -10.54 7.01
C GLY A 556 7.25 -11.54 7.32
N HIS A 557 6.40 -11.80 6.32
CA HIS A 557 5.24 -12.70 6.48
C HIS A 557 5.61 -14.15 6.86
N ALA A 558 6.84 -14.55 6.59
CA ALA A 558 7.41 -15.86 6.97
C ALA A 558 8.53 -15.75 8.00
N GLY A 559 8.70 -14.61 8.67
CA GLY A 559 9.77 -14.41 9.65
C GLY A 559 11.17 -14.65 9.10
N THR A 560 11.39 -14.33 7.82
CA THR A 560 12.61 -14.70 7.08
C THR A 560 13.84 -13.92 7.54
N PHE A 561 13.65 -12.68 8.01
CA PHE A 561 14.73 -11.80 8.42
C PHE A 561 14.78 -11.66 9.94
N GLY A 562 15.92 -11.95 10.54
CA GLY A 562 16.13 -11.87 11.98
C GLY A 562 16.41 -10.45 12.49
N THR A 563 16.82 -9.54 11.60
CA THR A 563 17.26 -8.18 11.95
C THR A 563 16.70 -7.13 11.00
N LEU A 564 16.53 -5.89 11.50
CA LEU A 564 16.14 -4.73 10.66
C LEU A 564 17.14 -4.48 9.54
N ARG A 565 18.43 -4.72 9.80
CA ARG A 565 19.47 -4.59 8.78
C ARG A 565 19.21 -5.50 7.59
N GLU A 566 18.88 -6.77 7.81
CA GLU A 566 18.59 -7.74 6.74
C GLU A 566 17.38 -7.29 5.90
N VAL A 567 16.34 -6.74 6.55
CA VAL A 567 15.18 -6.18 5.84
C VAL A 567 15.58 -5.00 4.97
N VAL A 568 16.31 -4.02 5.53
CA VAL A 568 16.74 -2.82 4.80
C VAL A 568 17.71 -3.19 3.66
N GLU A 569 18.59 -4.16 3.86
CA GLU A 569 19.46 -4.71 2.82
C GLU A 569 18.69 -5.42 1.72
N HIS A 570 17.59 -6.11 2.05
CA HIS A 570 16.70 -6.70 1.06
C HIS A 570 16.16 -5.62 0.11
N TYR A 571 15.57 -4.56 0.63
CA TYR A 571 15.07 -3.44 -0.17
C TYR A 571 16.19 -2.76 -0.98
N ALA A 572 17.34 -2.48 -0.38
CA ALA A 572 18.47 -1.82 -1.05
C ALA A 572 18.97 -2.62 -2.26
N ARG A 573 18.91 -3.94 -2.20
CA ARG A 573 19.41 -4.84 -3.25
C ARG A 573 18.41 -5.14 -4.36
N ILE A 574 17.16 -4.69 -4.25
CA ILE A 574 16.17 -4.86 -5.31
C ILE A 574 16.68 -4.13 -6.57
N ARG A 575 16.92 -4.89 -7.63
CA ARG A 575 17.41 -4.39 -8.93
C ARG A 575 16.62 -5.06 -10.04
N ARG A 576 16.35 -4.33 -11.11
CA ARG A 576 15.68 -4.87 -12.30
C ARG A 576 16.69 -5.05 -13.44
N PRO A 577 16.79 -6.21 -14.11
CA PRO A 577 16.09 -7.47 -13.83
C PRO A 577 16.56 -8.07 -12.49
N HIS A 578 15.63 -8.60 -11.73
CA HIS A 578 15.86 -9.14 -10.39
C HIS A 578 16.05 -10.66 -10.47
N PRO A 579 17.08 -11.26 -9.84
CA PRO A 579 17.17 -12.71 -9.71
C PRO A 579 16.03 -13.19 -8.79
N ILE A 580 15.14 -14.02 -9.35
CA ILE A 580 13.98 -14.54 -8.63
C ILE A 580 14.45 -15.59 -7.61
N ASP A 581 14.23 -15.34 -6.32
CA ASP A 581 14.30 -16.38 -5.30
C ASP A 581 13.15 -17.36 -5.56
N PRO A 582 13.39 -18.69 -5.65
CA PRO A 582 12.35 -19.67 -5.95
C PRO A 582 11.23 -19.71 -4.90
N ARG A 583 11.43 -19.10 -3.72
CA ARG A 583 10.41 -18.96 -2.66
C ARG A 583 9.52 -17.74 -2.84
N VAL A 584 9.82 -16.87 -3.79
CA VAL A 584 9.02 -15.70 -4.15
C VAL A 584 7.99 -16.11 -5.19
N VAL A 585 6.76 -15.65 -5.01
CA VAL A 585 5.63 -15.89 -5.91
C VAL A 585 5.10 -14.55 -6.40
N GLY A 586 4.73 -14.48 -7.68
CA GLY A 586 4.22 -13.27 -8.30
C GLY A 586 5.30 -12.41 -8.95
N GLU A 587 4.94 -11.21 -9.31
CA GLU A 587 5.81 -10.21 -9.93
C GLU A 587 6.09 -9.09 -8.93
N LEU A 588 7.33 -8.58 -8.95
CA LEU A 588 7.74 -7.45 -8.11
C LEU A 588 6.90 -6.22 -8.46
N ASP A 589 6.35 -5.59 -7.42
CA ASP A 589 5.63 -4.32 -7.55
C ASP A 589 6.53 -3.27 -8.25
N PRO A 590 6.05 -2.63 -9.32
CA PRO A 590 6.82 -1.67 -10.09
C PRO A 590 7.33 -0.48 -9.27
N HIS A 591 6.64 -0.13 -8.20
CA HIS A 591 6.98 1.00 -7.33
C HIS A 591 8.05 0.70 -6.28
N VAL A 592 8.53 -0.56 -6.20
CA VAL A 592 9.62 -0.93 -5.30
C VAL A 592 10.96 -0.80 -6.00
N VAL A 593 11.79 0.10 -5.51
CA VAL A 593 13.14 0.39 -6.05
C VAL A 593 14.21 0.20 -5.00
N GLY A 594 15.36 -0.31 -5.45
CA GLY A 594 16.54 -0.35 -4.60
C GLY A 594 17.20 1.03 -4.46
N PHE A 595 18.02 1.16 -3.41
CA PHE A 595 18.78 2.38 -3.10
C PHE A 595 20.23 2.04 -2.72
N GLU A 596 21.07 3.06 -2.51
CA GLU A 596 22.49 2.89 -2.28
C GLU A 596 22.80 2.35 -0.88
N ASP A 597 23.78 1.45 -0.80
CA ASP A 597 24.19 0.76 0.43
C ASP A 597 24.59 1.71 1.57
N PHE A 598 25.11 2.91 1.27
CA PHE A 598 25.54 3.87 2.30
C PHE A 598 24.37 4.37 3.17
N ARG A 599 23.13 4.29 2.66
CA ARG A 599 21.92 4.71 3.41
C ARG A 599 21.45 3.66 4.42
N ILE A 600 21.82 2.40 4.25
CA ILE A 600 21.31 1.27 5.05
C ILE A 600 21.51 1.52 6.55
N ALA A 601 22.73 1.86 6.96
CA ALA A 601 23.06 2.01 8.38
C ALA A 601 22.23 3.12 9.06
N ALA A 602 22.05 4.25 8.38
CA ALA A 602 21.29 5.38 8.92
C ALA A 602 19.80 5.03 9.01
N ILE A 603 19.21 4.43 7.96
CA ILE A 603 17.80 3.99 7.96
C ILE A 603 17.55 3.00 9.10
N VAL A 604 18.44 2.02 9.30
CA VAL A 604 18.33 1.06 10.42
C VAL A 604 18.30 1.80 11.76
N ARG A 605 19.15 2.82 11.97
CA ARG A 605 19.15 3.61 13.21
C ARG A 605 17.82 4.32 13.46
N PHE A 606 17.21 4.86 12.41
CA PHE A 606 15.87 5.45 12.53
C PHE A 606 14.82 4.40 12.88
N LEU A 607 14.82 3.25 12.20
CA LEU A 607 13.86 2.17 12.47
C LEU A 607 14.01 1.59 13.88
N GLU A 608 15.23 1.59 14.45
CA GLU A 608 15.50 1.21 15.84
C GLU A 608 14.94 2.23 16.86
N ALA A 609 14.55 3.41 16.41
CA ALA A 609 13.98 4.48 17.26
C ALA A 609 12.45 4.51 17.26
N LEU A 610 11.80 3.69 16.43
CA LEU A 610 10.35 3.54 16.33
C LEU A 610 9.88 2.49 17.35
#